data_e1316f46eafdd8da2e0309e05fd619c8
#
_entry.id   e1316f46eafdd8da2e0309e05fd619c8
#
_cell.length_a   1.000
_cell.length_b   1.000
_cell.length_c   1.000
_cell.angle_alpha   90.00
_cell.angle_beta   90.00
_cell.angle_gamma   90.00
#
_symmetry.space_group_name_H-M   'P 1'
#
loop_
_entity.id
_entity.type
_entity.pdbx_description
1 polymer ?
#
loop_
_entity_poly.entity_id
_entity_poly.type
_entity_poly.pdbx_seq_one_letter_code
_entity_poly.pdbx_strand_id
1 'polypeptide(L)'
;MMNDDDNSSGFFDAEIEQPEPSVSFGHIEEFYVSPNGYTRLFRANRYGKNLILKTLKPENREMPFYQQALQKEFAIGYQLTHPHICSTIGLEDVPGIGTCIIQEYIDGVTLTQYMQQGKLNKRTARKIITELCDALKYLHSKQIIHRDLKPDNIMITHNGDNVKLIDFSLADSDDSTVLKIPAGTRRYTAPEAQEKGYTPTLLADIYSLGIIIGEMGETLKNKRLLQVASKCTSRLPECRLNSTTAVMQALTHTSILRILMVAAFFACCLIAAGAYFYLRQPSVTGPDIYPTYGNIPENNACRELIRQKVAEQKGASLTEVDSLKLMQGVEALLQETFPTASMQATPVYRNQIAYWSREISKLMKVSAD
;
A
#
# COMPACT_ATOMS: atom_id res chain seq x y z
N MET A 1 -77.25 -31.93 35.93
CA MET A 1 -77.10 -30.57 35.42
C MET A 1 -75.67 -30.21 35.39
N MET A 2 -75.25 -30.07 34.19
CA MET A 2 -74.07 -29.31 33.67
C MET A 2 -72.70 -29.86 34.11
N ASN A 3 -71.95 -30.44 33.23
CA ASN A 3 -71.20 -29.91 32.07
C ASN A 3 -70.10 -28.98 32.60
N ASP A 4 -68.88 -29.18 32.33
CA ASP A 4 -68.03 -29.10 31.12
C ASP A 4 -66.59 -29.08 31.62
N ASP A 5 -65.60 -29.30 31.01
CA ASP A 5 -65.06 -29.35 29.68
C ASP A 5 -63.60 -29.76 29.83
N ASP A 6 -63.29 -30.77 29.26
CA ASP A 6 -62.24 -31.01 28.33
C ASP A 6 -61.36 -29.81 28.03
N ASN A 7 -60.10 -29.80 28.45
CA ASN A 7 -59.05 -29.06 27.80
C ASN A 7 -57.79 -29.93 27.65
N SER A 8 -57.80 -30.65 26.59
CA SER A 8 -56.63 -31.34 26.02
C SER A 8 -55.55 -30.32 25.65
N SER A 9 -54.56 -30.17 26.52
CA SER A 9 -53.31 -29.56 26.14
C SER A 9 -52.55 -30.55 25.24
N GLY A 10 -52.70 -30.38 23.92
CA GLY A 10 -51.83 -30.98 22.94
C GLY A 10 -50.43 -30.41 23.15
N PHE A 11 -49.61 -31.09 23.92
CA PHE A 11 -48.21 -30.96 23.83
C PHE A 11 -47.82 -31.52 22.48
N PHE A 12 -47.25 -30.69 21.62
CA PHE A 12 -46.56 -31.08 20.42
C PHE A 12 -45.53 -32.15 20.81
N ASP A 13 -45.80 -33.41 20.46
CA ASP A 13 -44.77 -34.39 20.28
C ASP A 13 -43.89 -33.87 19.13
N ALA A 14 -42.89 -33.06 19.49
CA ALA A 14 -41.77 -32.83 18.59
C ALA A 14 -41.09 -34.19 18.45
N GLU A 15 -41.39 -34.90 17.38
CA GLU A 15 -40.56 -35.97 16.90
C GLU A 15 -39.15 -35.42 16.93
N ILE A 16 -38.30 -35.95 17.82
CA ILE A 16 -36.88 -35.71 17.79
C ILE A 16 -36.44 -36.32 16.47
N GLU A 17 -36.33 -35.48 15.44
CA GLU A 17 -35.73 -35.86 14.18
C GLU A 17 -34.41 -36.54 14.52
N GLN A 18 -34.35 -37.86 14.21
CA GLN A 18 -33.07 -38.55 14.29
C GLN A 18 -32.08 -37.76 13.48
N PRO A 19 -30.86 -37.46 14.00
CA PRO A 19 -29.89 -36.70 13.27
C PRO A 19 -29.73 -37.32 11.89
N GLU A 20 -30.03 -36.55 10.85
CA GLU A 20 -29.81 -36.91 9.47
C GLU A 20 -28.48 -37.65 9.34
N PRO A 21 -28.38 -38.77 8.61
CA PRO A 21 -27.13 -39.51 8.50
C PRO A 21 -26.07 -38.55 8.08
N SER A 22 -25.07 -38.36 8.95
CA SER A 22 -23.95 -37.44 8.72
C SER A 22 -23.45 -37.66 7.31
N VAL A 23 -23.58 -36.65 6.44
CA VAL A 23 -23.19 -36.76 5.03
C VAL A 23 -21.73 -37.19 5.03
N SER A 24 -21.49 -38.43 4.64
CA SER A 24 -20.19 -39.07 4.64
C SER A 24 -19.26 -38.33 3.67
N PHE A 25 -17.98 -38.24 4.01
CA PHE A 25 -16.98 -37.78 3.08
C PHE A 25 -16.88 -38.77 1.90
N GLY A 26 -16.98 -38.27 0.67
CA GLY A 26 -16.66 -39.00 -0.53
C GLY A 26 -15.18 -38.92 -0.87
N HIS A 27 -14.68 -39.96 -1.52
CA HIS A 27 -13.30 -39.99 -2.07
C HIS A 27 -12.21 -39.50 -1.12
N ILE A 28 -11.96 -40.28 -0.06
CA ILE A 28 -10.93 -40.00 0.91
C ILE A 28 -9.60 -40.60 0.44
N GLU A 29 -8.57 -39.76 0.25
CA GLU A 29 -7.24 -40.16 -0.22
C GLU A 29 -6.16 -39.59 0.68
N GLU A 30 -5.30 -40.44 1.24
CA GLU A 30 -4.12 -40.00 1.97
C GLU A 30 -3.08 -39.45 0.97
N PHE A 31 -2.65 -38.20 1.12
CA PHE A 31 -1.68 -37.60 0.21
C PHE A 31 -0.40 -37.11 0.94
N TYR A 32 -0.41 -37.03 2.26
CA TYR A 32 0.74 -36.58 3.02
C TYR A 32 0.80 -37.21 4.42
N VAL A 33 1.97 -37.70 4.79
CA VAL A 33 2.29 -38.14 6.15
C VAL A 33 3.49 -37.33 6.61
N SER A 34 3.37 -36.64 7.74
CA SER A 34 4.45 -35.80 8.26
C SER A 34 5.68 -36.67 8.60
N PRO A 35 6.86 -36.45 7.98
CA PRO A 35 8.03 -37.29 8.22
C PRO A 35 8.48 -37.29 9.68
N ASN A 36 8.48 -36.12 10.31
CA ASN A 36 8.98 -35.91 11.68
C ASN A 36 7.88 -35.49 12.66
N GLY A 37 6.65 -35.27 12.18
CA GLY A 37 5.50 -34.89 13.00
C GLY A 37 4.60 -36.08 13.31
N TYR A 38 3.51 -35.80 14.00
CA TYR A 38 2.55 -36.78 14.51
C TYR A 38 1.25 -36.86 13.70
N THR A 39 1.13 -36.05 12.61
CA THR A 39 -0.08 -35.93 11.81
C THR A 39 0.07 -36.50 10.41
N ARG A 40 -1.07 -36.76 9.79
CA ARG A 40 -1.24 -37.11 8.38
C ARG A 40 -2.43 -36.39 7.79
N LEU A 41 -2.42 -36.16 6.48
CA LEU A 41 -3.42 -35.38 5.76
C LEU A 41 -4.08 -36.23 4.69
N PHE A 42 -5.41 -36.10 4.62
CA PHE A 42 -6.21 -36.68 3.55
C PHE A 42 -6.91 -35.58 2.76
N ARG A 43 -7.06 -35.81 1.46
CA ARG A 43 -8.00 -35.08 0.66
C ARG A 43 -9.35 -35.82 0.70
N ALA A 44 -10.41 -35.08 0.90
CA ALA A 44 -11.76 -35.59 0.89
C ALA A 44 -12.72 -34.66 0.12
N ASN A 45 -13.86 -35.16 -0.27
CA ASN A 45 -14.91 -34.36 -0.88
C ASN A 45 -16.17 -34.42 -0.02
N ARG A 46 -16.82 -33.28 0.17
CA ARG A 46 -18.14 -33.20 0.81
C ARG A 46 -18.96 -32.11 0.11
N TYR A 47 -20.17 -32.42 -0.32
CA TYR A 47 -21.05 -31.55 -1.09
C TYR A 47 -20.38 -30.94 -2.35
N GLY A 48 -19.56 -31.73 -3.04
CA GLY A 48 -18.82 -31.26 -4.23
C GLY A 48 -17.62 -30.37 -3.96
N LYS A 49 -17.30 -30.10 -2.69
CA LYS A 49 -16.11 -29.29 -2.30
C LYS A 49 -14.98 -30.19 -1.82
N ASN A 50 -13.78 -29.90 -2.29
CA ASN A 50 -12.58 -30.52 -1.75
C ASN A 50 -12.25 -29.94 -0.37
N LEU A 51 -11.86 -30.81 0.54
CA LEU A 51 -11.50 -30.50 1.92
C LEU A 51 -10.20 -31.23 2.29
N ILE A 52 -9.54 -30.76 3.34
CA ILE A 52 -8.43 -31.44 3.96
C ILE A 52 -8.90 -31.98 5.31
N LEU A 53 -8.60 -33.26 5.55
CA LEU A 53 -8.77 -33.91 6.86
C LEU A 53 -7.38 -34.07 7.47
N LYS A 54 -7.09 -33.35 8.54
CA LYS A 54 -5.84 -33.45 9.31
C LYS A 54 -6.11 -34.32 10.54
N THR A 55 -5.37 -35.42 10.69
CA THR A 55 -5.54 -36.36 11.79
C THR A 55 -4.20 -36.85 12.33
N LEU A 56 -4.24 -37.54 13.43
CA LEU A 56 -3.07 -38.20 14.03
C LEU A 56 -2.68 -39.45 13.22
N LYS A 57 -1.39 -39.74 13.20
CA LYS A 57 -0.90 -41.04 12.75
C LYS A 57 -1.47 -42.15 13.63
N PRO A 58 -1.64 -43.40 13.14
CA PRO A 58 -2.21 -44.50 13.91
C PRO A 58 -1.53 -44.73 15.26
N GLU A 59 -0.21 -44.68 15.27
CA GLU A 59 0.62 -44.89 16.47
C GLU A 59 0.45 -43.78 17.54
N ASN A 60 -0.10 -42.64 17.18
CA ASN A 60 -0.27 -41.49 18.09
C ASN A 60 -1.71 -41.28 18.55
N ARG A 61 -2.68 -42.02 17.97
CA ARG A 61 -4.12 -41.79 18.20
C ARG A 61 -4.52 -41.97 19.65
N GLU A 62 -3.98 -43.02 20.34
CA GLU A 62 -4.32 -43.36 21.71
C GLU A 62 -3.47 -42.59 22.74
N MET A 63 -2.59 -41.72 22.30
CA MET A 63 -1.74 -40.92 23.16
C MET A 63 -2.42 -39.61 23.58
N PRO A 64 -2.81 -39.41 24.85
CA PRO A 64 -3.53 -38.23 25.31
C PRO A 64 -2.85 -36.93 24.95
N PHE A 65 -1.52 -36.91 24.98
CA PHE A 65 -0.71 -35.74 24.63
C PHE A 65 -0.96 -35.26 23.18
N TYR A 66 -0.97 -36.17 22.19
CA TYR A 66 -1.21 -35.81 20.80
C TYR A 66 -2.67 -35.49 20.54
N GLN A 67 -3.60 -36.16 21.26
CA GLN A 67 -5.03 -35.79 21.18
C GLN A 67 -5.25 -34.37 21.66
N GLN A 68 -4.68 -33.98 22.78
CA GLN A 68 -4.76 -32.60 23.29
C GLN A 68 -4.12 -31.60 22.33
N ALA A 69 -2.96 -31.94 21.71
CA ALA A 69 -2.34 -31.10 20.72
C ALA A 69 -3.25 -30.87 19.50
N LEU A 70 -3.91 -31.92 18.99
CA LEU A 70 -4.85 -31.82 17.87
C LEU A 70 -6.08 -30.97 18.24
N GLN A 71 -6.65 -31.18 19.45
CA GLN A 71 -7.79 -30.40 19.93
C GLN A 71 -7.42 -28.93 20.11
N LYS A 72 -6.23 -28.63 20.63
CA LYS A 72 -5.73 -27.28 20.80
C LYS A 72 -5.52 -26.57 19.44
N GLU A 73 -4.92 -27.26 18.47
CA GLU A 73 -4.79 -26.77 17.11
C GLU A 73 -6.17 -26.44 16.49
N PHE A 74 -7.14 -27.33 16.66
CA PHE A 74 -8.52 -27.09 16.25
C PHE A 74 -9.11 -25.83 16.91
N ALA A 75 -9.02 -25.74 18.24
CA ALA A 75 -9.58 -24.64 19.01
C ALA A 75 -9.01 -23.28 18.56
N ILE A 76 -7.71 -23.23 18.27
CA ILE A 76 -7.07 -22.02 17.73
C ILE A 76 -7.56 -21.74 16.31
N GLY A 77 -7.45 -22.73 15.41
CA GLY A 77 -7.78 -22.55 13.99
C GLY A 77 -9.25 -22.17 13.75
N TYR A 78 -10.17 -22.75 14.55
CA TYR A 78 -11.61 -22.51 14.42
C TYR A 78 -12.05 -21.07 14.74
N GLN A 79 -11.28 -20.38 15.58
CA GLN A 79 -11.53 -18.97 15.94
C GLN A 79 -10.98 -17.97 14.91
N LEU A 80 -10.20 -18.46 13.94
CA LEU A 80 -9.52 -17.61 12.96
C LEU A 80 -10.35 -17.45 11.70
N THR A 81 -10.62 -16.20 11.32
CA THR A 81 -11.30 -15.87 10.06
C THR A 81 -10.51 -14.75 9.39
N HIS A 82 -9.71 -15.11 8.38
CA HIS A 82 -8.85 -14.14 7.68
C HIS A 82 -8.55 -14.65 6.26
N PRO A 83 -8.54 -13.79 5.22
CA PRO A 83 -8.34 -14.21 3.83
C PRO A 83 -7.00 -14.92 3.59
N HIS A 84 -5.97 -14.60 4.37
CA HIS A 84 -4.62 -15.15 4.25
C HIS A 84 -4.30 -16.23 5.30
N ILE A 85 -5.32 -16.78 5.94
CA ILE A 85 -5.20 -17.90 6.88
C ILE A 85 -6.10 -19.03 6.38
N CYS A 86 -5.62 -20.27 6.48
CA CYS A 86 -6.40 -21.45 6.16
C CYS A 86 -7.58 -21.60 7.11
N SER A 87 -8.79 -21.72 6.57
CA SER A 87 -10.01 -21.85 7.36
C SER A 87 -10.13 -23.25 7.96
N THR A 88 -10.33 -23.31 9.26
CA THR A 88 -10.72 -24.54 9.98
C THR A 88 -12.24 -24.57 10.04
N ILE A 89 -12.84 -25.65 9.52
CA ILE A 89 -14.28 -25.78 9.31
C ILE A 89 -14.94 -26.53 10.46
N GLY A 90 -14.28 -27.58 10.97
CA GLY A 90 -14.84 -28.42 12.04
C GLY A 90 -13.86 -29.43 12.57
N LEU A 91 -14.31 -30.17 13.58
CA LEU A 91 -13.62 -31.34 14.17
C LEU A 91 -14.63 -32.48 14.18
N GLU A 92 -14.34 -33.57 13.50
CA GLU A 92 -15.26 -34.70 13.36
C GLU A 92 -14.50 -36.02 13.48
N ASP A 93 -15.20 -37.04 13.98
CA ASP A 93 -14.67 -38.41 13.94
C ASP A 93 -15.03 -39.07 12.62
N VAL A 94 -14.02 -39.44 11.84
CA VAL A 94 -14.19 -40.00 10.49
C VAL A 94 -13.97 -41.52 10.56
N PRO A 95 -14.95 -42.35 10.18
CA PRO A 95 -14.83 -43.80 10.25
C PRO A 95 -13.56 -44.32 9.56
N GLY A 96 -12.78 -45.17 10.26
CA GLY A 96 -11.51 -45.73 9.79
C GLY A 96 -10.31 -44.80 9.84
N ILE A 97 -10.50 -43.50 10.03
CA ILE A 97 -9.45 -42.51 10.07
C ILE A 97 -9.24 -41.93 11.48
N GLY A 98 -10.34 -41.80 12.27
CA GLY A 98 -10.36 -41.23 13.61
C GLY A 98 -10.65 -39.72 13.59
N THR A 99 -10.42 -39.05 14.73
CA THR A 99 -10.69 -37.61 14.88
C THR A 99 -9.88 -36.77 13.92
N CYS A 100 -10.57 -35.96 13.12
CA CYS A 100 -9.99 -35.13 12.06
C CYS A 100 -10.36 -33.67 12.24
N ILE A 101 -9.39 -32.77 12.12
CA ILE A 101 -9.63 -31.35 11.86
C ILE A 101 -9.98 -31.22 10.38
N ILE A 102 -11.13 -30.62 10.08
CA ILE A 102 -11.58 -30.35 8.72
C ILE A 102 -11.16 -28.95 8.35
N GLN A 103 -10.43 -28.81 7.25
CA GLN A 103 -9.89 -27.54 6.77
C GLN A 103 -10.26 -27.31 5.30
N GLU A 104 -10.24 -26.05 4.85
CA GLU A 104 -10.38 -25.73 3.45
C GLU A 104 -9.26 -26.39 2.62
N TYR A 105 -9.60 -26.87 1.44
CA TYR A 105 -8.61 -27.26 0.44
C TYR A 105 -8.08 -26.02 -0.26
N ILE A 106 -6.75 -25.85 -0.25
CA ILE A 106 -6.07 -24.73 -0.92
C ILE A 106 -5.49 -25.26 -2.23
N ASP A 107 -6.04 -24.79 -3.37
CA ASP A 107 -5.46 -25.07 -4.69
C ASP A 107 -4.22 -24.22 -4.88
N GLY A 108 -3.05 -24.79 -4.58
CA GLY A 108 -1.79 -24.07 -4.56
C GLY A 108 -0.59 -24.97 -4.24
N VAL A 109 0.54 -24.34 -4.06
CA VAL A 109 1.81 -24.98 -3.68
C VAL A 109 2.40 -24.27 -2.46
N THR A 110 3.30 -24.94 -1.72
CA THR A 110 4.01 -24.28 -0.62
C THR A 110 4.94 -23.19 -1.15
N LEU A 111 5.27 -22.21 -0.33
CA LEU A 111 6.22 -21.14 -0.70
C LEU A 111 7.60 -21.73 -1.06
N THR A 112 8.00 -22.83 -0.42
CA THR A 112 9.20 -23.60 -0.78
C THR A 112 9.13 -24.04 -2.24
N GLN A 113 8.05 -24.72 -2.63
CA GLN A 113 7.84 -25.18 -3.99
C GLN A 113 7.71 -24.02 -4.98
N TYR A 114 7.00 -22.95 -4.59
CA TYR A 114 6.84 -21.75 -5.43
C TYR A 114 8.19 -21.11 -5.77
N MET A 115 9.08 -20.99 -4.79
CA MET A 115 10.44 -20.50 -5.00
C MET A 115 11.26 -21.45 -5.87
N GLN A 116 11.22 -22.77 -5.62
CA GLN A 116 11.91 -23.78 -6.41
C GLN A 116 11.46 -23.81 -7.88
N GLN A 117 10.19 -23.54 -8.16
CA GLN A 117 9.63 -23.43 -9.50
C GLN A 117 10.06 -22.14 -10.24
N GLY A 118 10.84 -21.27 -9.61
CA GLY A 118 11.28 -20.01 -10.20
C GLY A 118 10.18 -18.97 -10.44
N LYS A 119 9.01 -19.14 -9.82
CA LYS A 119 7.86 -18.23 -9.97
C LYS A 119 8.03 -16.93 -9.21
N LEU A 120 8.96 -16.89 -8.25
CA LEU A 120 9.19 -15.70 -7.43
C LEU A 120 9.81 -14.57 -8.26
N ASN A 121 9.20 -13.40 -8.21
CA ASN A 121 9.70 -12.15 -8.78
C ASN A 121 9.47 -10.98 -7.80
N LYS A 122 9.93 -9.77 -8.14
CA LYS A 122 9.83 -8.60 -7.24
C LYS A 122 8.38 -8.26 -6.87
N ARG A 123 7.43 -8.43 -7.79
CA ARG A 123 6.01 -8.14 -7.58
C ARG A 123 5.38 -9.20 -6.66
N THR A 124 5.58 -10.48 -6.98
CA THR A 124 5.02 -11.59 -6.18
C THR A 124 5.65 -11.65 -4.79
N ALA A 125 6.96 -11.42 -4.64
CA ALA A 125 7.61 -11.34 -3.34
C ALA A 125 7.00 -10.24 -2.47
N ARG A 126 6.80 -9.03 -3.02
CA ARG A 126 6.15 -7.93 -2.29
C ARG A 126 4.72 -8.29 -1.87
N LYS A 127 3.94 -8.89 -2.77
CA LYS A 127 2.57 -9.34 -2.48
C LYS A 127 2.57 -10.35 -1.35
N ILE A 128 3.37 -11.42 -1.46
CA ILE A 128 3.47 -12.49 -0.47
C ILE A 128 3.87 -11.94 0.90
N ILE A 129 4.89 -11.08 0.97
CA ILE A 129 5.30 -10.48 2.24
C ILE A 129 4.19 -9.59 2.83
N THR A 130 3.48 -8.83 1.99
CA THR A 130 2.36 -7.98 2.44
C THR A 130 1.24 -8.81 3.05
N GLU A 131 0.79 -9.84 2.36
CA GLU A 131 -0.30 -10.71 2.80
C GLU A 131 0.08 -11.54 4.02
N LEU A 132 1.34 -11.98 4.10
CA LEU A 132 1.88 -12.69 5.27
C LEU A 132 1.96 -11.76 6.50
N CYS A 133 2.40 -10.51 6.31
CA CYS A 133 2.38 -9.51 7.37
C CYS A 133 0.96 -9.21 7.87
N ASP A 134 -0.02 -9.20 6.96
CA ASP A 134 -1.43 -8.99 7.31
C ASP A 134 -1.99 -10.15 8.12
N ALA A 135 -1.73 -11.40 7.71
CA ALA A 135 -2.08 -12.60 8.46
C ALA A 135 -1.46 -12.60 9.88
N LEU A 136 -0.16 -12.32 9.99
CA LEU A 136 0.52 -12.26 11.28
C LEU A 136 0.02 -11.10 12.15
N LYS A 137 -0.28 -9.94 11.56
CA LYS A 137 -0.89 -8.81 12.29
C LYS A 137 -2.22 -9.21 12.91
N TYR A 138 -3.05 -9.95 12.15
CA TYR A 138 -4.32 -10.47 12.66
C TYR A 138 -4.12 -11.45 13.82
N LEU A 139 -3.20 -12.43 13.69
CA LEU A 139 -2.86 -13.35 14.77
C LEU A 139 -2.38 -12.61 16.03
N HIS A 140 -1.41 -11.71 15.88
CA HIS A 140 -0.85 -10.92 16.97
C HIS A 140 -1.89 -10.03 17.66
N SER A 141 -2.89 -9.50 16.91
CA SER A 141 -4.01 -8.75 17.50
C SER A 141 -4.91 -9.60 18.41
N LYS A 142 -4.92 -10.92 18.19
CA LYS A 142 -5.59 -11.92 19.02
C LYS A 142 -4.68 -12.54 20.06
N GLN A 143 -3.46 -12.00 20.24
CA GLN A 143 -2.43 -12.54 21.14
C GLN A 143 -1.98 -13.96 20.79
N ILE A 144 -2.16 -14.40 19.54
CA ILE A 144 -1.72 -15.70 19.05
C ILE A 144 -0.37 -15.53 18.35
N ILE A 145 0.62 -16.33 18.77
CA ILE A 145 1.96 -16.42 18.19
C ILE A 145 2.02 -17.72 17.39
N HIS A 146 2.47 -17.67 16.14
CA HIS A 146 2.47 -18.84 15.24
C HIS A 146 3.53 -19.88 15.60
N ARG A 147 4.74 -19.44 15.95
CA ARG A 147 5.91 -20.23 16.41
C ARG A 147 6.55 -21.18 15.40
N ASP A 148 5.85 -21.62 14.37
CA ASP A 148 6.39 -22.50 13.32
C ASP A 148 6.24 -21.85 11.92
N LEU A 149 6.53 -20.54 11.83
CA LEU A 149 6.50 -19.84 10.58
C LEU A 149 7.69 -20.24 9.70
N LYS A 150 7.40 -20.90 8.58
CA LYS A 150 8.38 -21.37 7.59
C LYS A 150 7.73 -21.47 6.21
N PRO A 151 8.52 -21.51 5.11
CA PRO A 151 7.97 -21.56 3.75
C PRO A 151 7.04 -22.76 3.50
N ASP A 152 7.22 -23.88 4.19
CA ASP A 152 6.36 -25.06 4.03
C ASP A 152 4.97 -24.87 4.66
N ASN A 153 4.84 -23.97 5.64
CA ASN A 153 3.57 -23.63 6.28
C ASN A 153 2.87 -22.43 5.63
N ILE A 154 3.34 -22.00 4.44
CA ILE A 154 2.77 -20.92 3.66
C ILE A 154 2.40 -21.47 2.29
N MET A 155 1.10 -21.54 2.00
CA MET A 155 0.60 -21.91 0.68
C MET A 155 0.44 -20.67 -0.20
N ILE A 156 0.77 -20.82 -1.48
CA ILE A 156 0.56 -19.82 -2.53
C ILE A 156 -0.45 -20.38 -3.52
N THR A 157 -1.61 -19.76 -3.64
CA THR A 157 -2.68 -20.23 -4.51
C THR A 157 -2.30 -20.13 -5.99
N HIS A 158 -2.76 -21.10 -6.79
CA HIS A 158 -2.56 -21.06 -8.25
C HIS A 158 -3.29 -19.89 -8.91
N ASN A 159 -4.44 -19.51 -8.35
CA ASN A 159 -5.19 -18.36 -8.83
C ASN A 159 -4.84 -17.11 -7.98
N GLY A 160 -4.10 -16.19 -8.59
CA GLY A 160 -3.81 -14.86 -8.02
C GLY A 160 -2.61 -14.82 -7.07
N ASP A 161 -1.85 -15.91 -6.88
CA ASP A 161 -0.67 -15.96 -5.99
C ASP A 161 -0.96 -15.45 -4.57
N ASN A 162 -2.15 -15.80 -4.01
CA ASN A 162 -2.55 -15.37 -2.68
C ASN A 162 -1.92 -16.25 -1.60
N VAL A 163 -1.52 -15.64 -0.51
CA VAL A 163 -1.01 -16.35 0.68
C VAL A 163 -2.14 -16.99 1.45
N LYS A 164 -1.91 -18.22 1.88
CA LYS A 164 -2.68 -18.92 2.90
C LYS A 164 -1.72 -19.53 3.92
N LEU A 165 -1.72 -18.97 5.12
CA LEU A 165 -0.95 -19.49 6.25
C LEU A 165 -1.65 -20.73 6.80
N ILE A 166 -0.92 -21.83 6.93
CA ILE A 166 -1.43 -23.12 7.39
C ILE A 166 -0.68 -23.55 8.66
N ASP A 167 -1.26 -24.50 9.38
CA ASP A 167 -0.67 -25.21 10.52
C ASP A 167 -0.41 -24.35 11.76
N PHE A 168 -1.27 -24.55 12.77
CA PHE A 168 -1.20 -23.90 14.08
C PHE A 168 -0.82 -24.87 15.21
N SER A 169 -0.18 -25.99 14.87
CA SER A 169 0.15 -27.06 15.83
C SER A 169 1.07 -26.62 16.97
N LEU A 170 1.87 -25.60 16.76
CA LEU A 170 2.76 -25.01 17.78
C LEU A 170 2.27 -23.66 18.31
N ALA A 171 1.16 -23.14 17.78
CA ALA A 171 0.63 -21.85 18.21
C ALA A 171 0.21 -21.93 19.69
N ASP A 172 0.58 -20.91 20.44
CA ASP A 172 0.19 -20.73 21.87
C ASP A 172 0.36 -21.96 22.79
N SER A 173 1.36 -22.83 22.53
CA SER A 173 1.60 -23.99 23.41
C SER A 173 2.62 -23.64 24.50
N ASP A 174 2.18 -23.64 25.76
CA ASP A 174 3.11 -23.55 26.93
C ASP A 174 4.05 -24.76 27.03
N ASP A 175 3.67 -25.87 26.39
CA ASP A 175 4.40 -27.13 26.36
C ASP A 175 5.34 -27.29 25.15
N SER A 176 5.86 -26.22 24.61
CA SER A 176 6.78 -26.23 23.43
C SER A 176 8.07 -27.05 23.67
N THR A 177 8.37 -27.41 24.92
CA THR A 177 9.51 -28.25 25.29
C THR A 177 9.31 -29.73 24.97
N VAL A 178 8.07 -30.19 24.78
CA VAL A 178 7.73 -31.61 24.59
C VAL A 178 7.62 -32.00 23.13
N LEU A 179 7.10 -31.07 22.27
CA LEU A 179 7.10 -31.27 20.82
C LEU A 179 8.50 -30.99 20.28
N LYS A 180 9.26 -32.07 20.02
CA LYS A 180 10.60 -31.97 19.41
C LYS A 180 10.50 -31.16 18.10
N ILE A 181 11.09 -29.97 18.10
CA ILE A 181 11.21 -29.15 16.87
C ILE A 181 12.06 -29.92 15.87
N PRO A 182 11.54 -30.26 14.67
CA PRO A 182 12.31 -30.95 13.65
C PRO A 182 13.57 -30.16 13.28
N ALA A 183 14.66 -30.88 12.98
CA ALA A 183 15.97 -30.26 12.70
C ALA A 183 15.92 -29.18 11.59
N GLY A 184 15.05 -29.35 10.57
CA GLY A 184 14.84 -28.36 9.49
C GLY A 184 14.17 -27.08 9.94
N THR A 185 13.35 -27.12 10.98
CA THR A 185 12.61 -25.95 11.51
C THR A 185 13.53 -25.02 12.31
N ARG A 186 14.65 -25.54 12.86
CA ARG A 186 15.58 -24.74 13.68
C ARG A 186 16.11 -23.49 12.98
N ARG A 187 16.21 -23.50 11.65
CA ARG A 187 16.66 -22.34 10.87
C ARG A 187 15.71 -21.13 11.02
N TYR A 188 14.42 -21.38 11.14
CA TYR A 188 13.39 -20.34 11.26
C TYR A 188 13.09 -19.99 12.72
N THR A 189 13.55 -20.82 13.66
CA THR A 189 13.31 -20.64 15.10
C THR A 189 14.21 -19.54 15.65
N ALA A 190 13.62 -18.55 16.31
CA ALA A 190 14.38 -17.48 16.96
C ALA A 190 15.38 -18.03 18.00
N PRO A 191 16.59 -17.45 18.15
CA PRO A 191 17.61 -17.95 19.05
C PRO A 191 17.13 -18.10 20.49
N GLU A 192 16.41 -17.12 21.02
CA GLU A 192 15.85 -17.11 22.37
C GLU A 192 14.80 -18.20 22.58
N ALA A 193 14.07 -18.59 21.52
CA ALA A 193 13.08 -19.67 21.62
C ALA A 193 13.70 -21.07 21.79
N GLN A 194 15.03 -21.18 21.70
CA GLN A 194 15.77 -22.41 21.98
C GLN A 194 16.26 -22.47 23.41
N GLU A 195 16.07 -21.41 24.18
CA GLU A 195 16.50 -21.34 25.60
C GLU A 195 15.44 -21.95 26.50
N LYS A 196 15.90 -22.58 27.61
CA LYS A 196 14.98 -23.14 28.61
C LYS A 196 14.27 -22.00 29.36
N GLY A 197 12.96 -22.14 29.51
CA GLY A 197 12.13 -21.14 30.20
C GLY A 197 11.78 -19.90 29.34
N TYR A 198 12.00 -19.97 28.05
CA TYR A 198 11.58 -18.90 27.15
C TYR A 198 10.06 -18.71 27.13
N THR A 199 9.61 -17.51 27.38
CA THR A 199 8.22 -17.12 27.18
C THR A 199 8.03 -16.59 25.75
N PRO A 200 7.16 -17.21 24.94
CA PRO A 200 6.98 -16.80 23.57
C PRO A 200 6.49 -15.37 23.43
N THR A 201 7.06 -14.65 22.48
CA THR A 201 6.65 -13.31 22.12
C THR A 201 6.45 -13.19 20.60
N LEU A 202 5.68 -12.20 20.16
CA LEU A 202 5.48 -11.93 18.73
C LEU A 202 6.81 -11.70 17.97
N LEU A 203 7.90 -11.36 18.69
CA LEU A 203 9.22 -11.15 18.09
C LEU A 203 9.84 -12.44 17.56
N ALA A 204 9.38 -13.60 18.01
CA ALA A 204 9.77 -14.89 17.43
C ALA A 204 9.22 -15.05 15.99
N ASP A 205 7.96 -14.67 15.77
CA ASP A 205 7.37 -14.68 14.42
C ASP A 205 8.03 -13.62 13.49
N ILE A 206 8.41 -12.45 14.03
CA ILE A 206 9.17 -11.44 13.29
C ILE A 206 10.54 -11.98 12.86
N TYR A 207 11.21 -12.76 13.70
CA TYR A 207 12.46 -13.42 13.34
C TYR A 207 12.26 -14.41 12.18
N SER A 208 11.28 -15.30 12.32
CA SER A 208 10.96 -16.31 11.28
C SER A 208 10.57 -15.63 9.95
N LEU A 209 9.75 -14.58 10.00
CA LEU A 209 9.41 -13.75 8.85
C LEU A 209 10.67 -13.13 8.22
N GLY A 210 11.60 -12.68 9.06
CA GLY A 210 12.88 -12.13 8.60
C GLY A 210 13.71 -13.13 7.81
N ILE A 211 13.79 -14.39 8.26
CA ILE A 211 14.47 -15.47 7.53
C ILE A 211 13.80 -15.68 6.16
N ILE A 212 12.48 -15.78 6.12
CA ILE A 212 11.72 -15.96 4.86
C ILE A 212 11.97 -14.78 3.89
N ILE A 213 11.93 -13.54 4.37
CA ILE A 213 12.24 -12.34 3.56
C ILE A 213 13.69 -12.40 3.04
N GLY A 214 14.62 -12.89 3.87
CA GLY A 214 16.02 -13.08 3.50
C GLY A 214 16.17 -14.06 2.33
N GLU A 215 15.55 -15.22 2.41
CA GLU A 215 15.55 -16.24 1.34
C GLU A 215 14.99 -15.69 0.02
N MET A 216 13.88 -14.95 0.08
CA MET A 216 13.35 -14.25 -1.10
C MET A 216 14.34 -13.20 -1.60
N GLY A 217 15.01 -12.48 -0.69
CA GLY A 217 16.00 -11.47 -1.01
C GLY A 217 17.23 -12.04 -1.71
N GLU A 218 17.72 -13.20 -1.26
CA GLU A 218 18.81 -13.96 -1.88
C GLU A 218 18.43 -14.44 -3.29
N THR A 219 17.25 -15.09 -3.41
CA THR A 219 16.71 -15.59 -4.68
C THR A 219 16.59 -14.47 -5.71
N LEU A 220 16.10 -13.30 -5.31
CA LEU A 220 15.90 -12.15 -6.21
C LEU A 220 17.10 -11.20 -6.31
N LYS A 221 18.20 -11.47 -5.59
CA LYS A 221 19.36 -10.57 -5.44
C LYS A 221 18.91 -9.14 -5.05
N ASN A 222 17.94 -9.06 -4.16
CA ASN A 222 17.29 -7.80 -3.77
C ASN A 222 17.88 -7.27 -2.45
N LYS A 223 18.81 -6.30 -2.56
CA LYS A 223 19.48 -5.68 -1.40
C LYS A 223 18.52 -5.12 -0.34
N ARG A 224 17.34 -4.64 -0.76
CA ARG A 224 16.36 -4.07 0.17
C ARG A 224 15.71 -5.15 1.02
N LEU A 225 15.29 -6.26 0.42
CA LEU A 225 14.75 -7.40 1.17
C LEU A 225 15.79 -7.90 2.18
N LEU A 226 17.07 -8.03 1.76
CA LEU A 226 18.17 -8.42 2.65
C LEU A 226 18.36 -7.45 3.82
N GLN A 227 18.25 -6.14 3.58
CA GLN A 227 18.33 -5.12 4.64
C GLN A 227 17.16 -5.21 5.63
N VAL A 228 15.95 -5.48 5.15
CA VAL A 228 14.79 -5.68 6.04
C VAL A 228 14.93 -6.98 6.82
N ALA A 229 15.33 -8.05 6.15
CA ALA A 229 15.60 -9.34 6.78
C ALA A 229 16.59 -9.21 7.94
N SER A 230 17.72 -8.53 7.73
CA SER A 230 18.74 -8.34 8.78
C SER A 230 18.20 -7.59 10.01
N LYS A 231 17.25 -6.65 9.82
CA LYS A 231 16.59 -5.96 10.93
C LYS A 231 15.58 -6.84 11.68
N CYS A 232 15.01 -7.84 11.02
CA CYS A 232 14.11 -8.79 11.66
C CYS A 232 14.86 -9.90 12.37
N THR A 233 16.05 -10.28 11.89
CA THR A 233 16.83 -11.43 12.37
C THR A 233 17.95 -11.07 13.36
N SER A 234 17.87 -9.89 14.00
CA SER A 234 18.79 -9.55 15.07
C SER A 234 18.77 -10.63 16.15
N ARG A 235 19.95 -10.95 16.72
CA ARG A 235 20.08 -11.95 17.77
C ARG A 235 19.37 -11.52 19.05
N LEU A 236 19.41 -10.21 19.34
CA LEU A 236 18.70 -9.60 20.44
C LEU A 236 17.29 -9.21 20.02
N PRO A 237 16.23 -9.75 20.66
CA PRO A 237 14.84 -9.47 20.28
C PRO A 237 14.48 -7.97 20.26
N GLU A 238 14.99 -7.19 21.22
CA GLU A 238 14.76 -5.75 21.35
C GLU A 238 15.37 -4.92 20.21
N CYS A 239 16.34 -5.47 19.49
CA CYS A 239 16.94 -4.85 18.31
C CYS A 239 16.20 -5.17 17.00
N ARG A 240 15.17 -6.02 17.06
CA ARG A 240 14.36 -6.37 15.88
C ARG A 240 13.31 -5.29 15.59
N LEU A 241 12.78 -5.32 14.37
CA LEU A 241 11.52 -4.63 14.10
C LEU A 241 10.43 -5.19 15.02
N ASN A 242 9.73 -4.31 15.72
CA ASN A 242 8.84 -4.70 16.83
C ASN A 242 7.44 -5.18 16.37
N SER A 243 7.13 -5.10 15.08
CA SER A 243 5.81 -5.47 14.55
C SER A 243 5.83 -5.70 13.05
N THR A 244 4.83 -6.41 12.53
CA THR A 244 4.61 -6.58 11.09
C THR A 244 4.39 -5.25 10.38
N THR A 245 3.78 -4.27 11.05
CA THR A 245 3.63 -2.91 10.53
C THR A 245 4.98 -2.24 10.33
N ALA A 246 5.91 -2.37 11.28
CA ALA A 246 7.27 -1.86 11.16
C ALA A 246 8.03 -2.55 10.00
N VAL A 247 7.82 -3.86 9.79
CA VAL A 247 8.37 -4.60 8.64
C VAL A 247 7.84 -4.02 7.33
N MET A 248 6.53 -3.79 7.22
CA MET A 248 5.92 -3.19 6.02
C MET A 248 6.40 -1.78 5.76
N GLN A 249 6.54 -0.95 6.79
CA GLN A 249 7.11 0.39 6.67
C GLN A 249 8.57 0.33 6.18
N ALA A 250 9.38 -0.57 6.72
CA ALA A 250 10.76 -0.77 6.27
C ALA A 250 10.84 -1.21 4.80
N LEU A 251 9.86 -1.98 4.30
CA LEU A 251 9.76 -2.38 2.90
C LEU A 251 9.28 -1.25 1.98
N THR A 252 8.39 -0.37 2.45
CA THR A 252 7.80 0.71 1.63
C THR A 252 8.59 2.00 1.70
N HIS A 253 9.41 2.18 2.73
CA HIS A 253 10.21 3.39 2.93
C HIS A 253 11.24 3.56 1.80
N THR A 254 10.80 4.04 0.63
CA THR A 254 11.68 4.81 -0.25
C THR A 254 12.12 6.00 0.59
N SER A 255 13.41 6.10 0.90
CA SER A 255 13.85 7.16 1.80
C SER A 255 13.29 8.47 1.28
N ILE A 256 12.44 9.14 2.08
CA ILE A 256 11.93 10.49 1.81
C ILE A 256 13.12 11.38 1.38
N LEU A 257 14.29 11.13 1.97
CA LEU A 257 15.56 11.75 1.59
C LEU A 257 15.91 11.56 0.10
N ARG A 258 15.65 10.39 -0.50
CA ARG A 258 15.89 10.17 -1.95
C ARG A 258 14.89 10.93 -2.81
N ILE A 259 13.63 10.97 -2.40
CA ILE A 259 12.59 11.75 -3.11
C ILE A 259 12.91 13.24 -2.98
N LEU A 260 13.29 13.71 -1.79
CA LEU A 260 13.72 15.09 -1.56
C LEU A 260 14.99 15.45 -2.33
N MET A 261 15.99 14.55 -2.40
CA MET A 261 17.19 14.75 -3.20
C MET A 261 16.89 14.84 -4.70
N VAL A 262 16.01 13.99 -5.22
CA VAL A 262 15.58 14.03 -6.63
C VAL A 262 14.78 15.31 -6.89
N ALA A 263 13.85 15.69 -6.01
CA ALA A 263 13.10 16.93 -6.11
C ALA A 263 14.01 18.17 -6.04
N ALA A 264 14.98 18.20 -5.12
CA ALA A 264 15.99 19.25 -5.02
C ALA A 264 16.87 19.33 -6.27
N PHE A 265 17.27 18.19 -6.84
CA PHE A 265 18.03 18.15 -8.09
C PHE A 265 17.22 18.76 -9.24
N PHE A 266 15.94 18.39 -9.41
CA PHE A 266 15.08 19.01 -10.43
C PHE A 266 14.85 20.50 -10.18
N ALA A 267 14.67 20.92 -8.93
CA ALA A 267 14.56 22.34 -8.59
C ALA A 267 15.85 23.10 -8.94
N CYS A 268 17.03 22.57 -8.64
CA CYS A 268 18.31 23.15 -9.04
C CYS A 268 18.47 23.24 -10.58
N CYS A 269 18.05 22.20 -11.30
CA CYS A 269 18.06 22.21 -12.78
C CYS A 269 17.14 23.31 -13.34
N LEU A 270 15.95 23.50 -12.78
CA LEU A 270 15.02 24.55 -13.18
C LEU A 270 15.56 25.94 -12.87
N ILE A 271 16.18 26.13 -11.70
CA ILE A 271 16.85 27.40 -11.32
C ILE A 271 18.01 27.66 -12.26
N ALA A 272 18.86 26.67 -12.55
CA ALA A 272 19.97 26.80 -13.49
C ALA A 272 19.51 27.12 -14.91
N ALA A 273 18.43 26.48 -15.39
CA ALA A 273 17.83 26.79 -16.68
C ALA A 273 17.25 28.21 -16.71
N GLY A 274 16.56 28.62 -15.65
CA GLY A 274 16.03 29.98 -15.51
C GLY A 274 17.16 31.02 -15.48
N ALA A 275 18.22 30.78 -14.70
CA ALA A 275 19.40 31.65 -14.66
C ALA A 275 20.13 31.70 -16.02
N TYR A 276 20.26 30.56 -16.71
CA TYR A 276 20.84 30.50 -18.04
C TYR A 276 20.02 31.31 -19.04
N PHE A 277 18.68 31.20 -19.01
CA PHE A 277 17.78 32.00 -19.83
C PHE A 277 17.84 33.49 -19.48
N TYR A 278 17.90 33.81 -18.18
CA TYR A 278 18.02 35.18 -17.69
C TYR A 278 19.35 35.83 -18.10
N LEU A 279 20.47 35.11 -17.96
CA LEU A 279 21.80 35.60 -18.36
C LEU A 279 22.01 35.64 -19.87
N ARG A 280 21.24 34.86 -20.64
CA ARG A 280 21.28 34.85 -22.11
C ARG A 280 20.29 35.83 -22.77
N GLN A 281 19.41 36.46 -21.97
CA GLN A 281 18.70 37.60 -22.48
C GLN A 281 19.77 38.62 -22.87
N PRO A 282 19.82 39.04 -24.13
CA PRO A 282 20.76 40.10 -24.52
C PRO A 282 20.47 41.26 -23.59
N SER A 283 21.49 41.70 -22.85
CA SER A 283 21.41 42.91 -22.09
C SER A 283 21.05 44.02 -23.05
N VAL A 284 19.78 44.46 -23.02
CA VAL A 284 19.35 45.67 -23.70
C VAL A 284 19.90 46.83 -22.89
N THR A 285 21.23 46.90 -22.83
CA THR A 285 22.03 48.08 -22.43
C THR A 285 22.64 48.62 -23.73
N GLY A 286 21.78 48.86 -24.72
CA GLY A 286 22.13 49.84 -25.71
C GLY A 286 21.59 51.19 -25.26
N PRO A 287 22.27 52.31 -25.54
CA PRO A 287 21.66 53.63 -25.35
C PRO A 287 20.30 53.58 -26.01
N ASP A 288 19.29 54.22 -25.40
CA ASP A 288 17.90 54.30 -25.86
C ASP A 288 17.87 54.70 -27.33
N ILE A 289 18.13 53.76 -28.25
CA ILE A 289 17.82 53.86 -29.64
C ILE A 289 16.34 53.47 -29.72
N TYR A 290 15.50 54.32 -29.10
CA TYR A 290 14.14 54.39 -29.58
C TYR A 290 14.28 54.85 -31.04
N PRO A 291 13.86 54.08 -32.05
CA PRO A 291 13.73 54.61 -33.37
C PRO A 291 12.90 55.85 -33.19
N THR A 292 13.39 56.99 -33.75
CA THR A 292 12.69 58.26 -33.77
C THR A 292 11.39 58.04 -34.54
N TYR A 293 10.35 57.60 -33.85
CA TYR A 293 8.99 57.44 -34.38
C TYR A 293 8.35 58.80 -34.67
N GLY A 294 9.18 59.81 -34.82
CA GLY A 294 8.77 61.20 -35.01
C GLY A 294 8.03 61.51 -36.30
N ASN A 295 8.06 60.63 -37.28
CA ASN A 295 7.44 60.87 -38.60
C ASN A 295 6.40 59.84 -39.00
N ILE A 296 5.88 59.05 -38.08
CA ILE A 296 4.75 58.16 -38.35
C ILE A 296 3.49 59.03 -38.28
N PRO A 297 2.57 58.97 -39.27
CA PRO A 297 1.36 59.78 -39.27
C PRO A 297 0.52 59.70 -38.03
N GLU A 298 0.45 58.52 -37.45
CA GLU A 298 -0.29 58.21 -36.22
C GLU A 298 0.28 58.90 -34.99
N ASN A 299 1.59 59.05 -34.91
CA ASN A 299 2.25 59.82 -33.85
C ASN A 299 1.93 61.31 -33.93
N ASN A 300 1.73 61.83 -35.15
CA ASN A 300 1.34 63.24 -35.34
C ASN A 300 -0.11 63.43 -34.84
N ALA A 301 -1.04 62.53 -35.14
CA ALA A 301 -2.41 62.59 -34.66
C ALA A 301 -2.47 62.53 -33.13
N CYS A 302 -1.73 61.65 -32.49
CA CYS A 302 -1.64 61.55 -31.05
C CYS A 302 -1.05 62.80 -30.39
N ARG A 303 -0.01 63.39 -31.01
CA ARG A 303 0.58 64.64 -30.56
C ARG A 303 -0.39 65.83 -30.65
N GLU A 304 -1.16 65.90 -31.74
CA GLU A 304 -2.11 66.99 -31.94
C GLU A 304 -3.27 66.86 -30.95
N LEU A 305 -3.76 65.66 -30.67
CA LEU A 305 -4.77 65.37 -29.64
C LEU A 305 -4.30 65.84 -28.25
N ILE A 306 -3.05 65.59 -27.90
CA ILE A 306 -2.48 65.99 -26.61
C ILE A 306 -2.33 67.51 -26.57
N ARG A 307 -1.80 68.15 -27.64
CA ARG A 307 -1.65 69.60 -27.73
C ARG A 307 -2.97 70.33 -27.61
N GLN A 308 -3.99 69.88 -28.34
CA GLN A 308 -5.32 70.47 -28.27
C GLN A 308 -5.87 70.40 -26.85
N LYS A 309 -5.74 69.26 -26.17
CA LYS A 309 -6.25 69.08 -24.85
C LYS A 309 -5.50 69.92 -23.78
N VAL A 310 -4.21 70.06 -23.94
CA VAL A 310 -3.36 70.95 -23.08
C VAL A 310 -3.72 72.40 -23.34
N ALA A 311 -3.97 72.83 -24.59
CA ALA A 311 -4.37 74.19 -24.93
C ALA A 311 -5.79 74.55 -24.41
N GLU A 312 -6.72 73.61 -24.38
CA GLU A 312 -8.06 73.79 -23.81
C GLU A 312 -8.01 74.15 -22.31
N GLN A 313 -7.00 73.69 -21.57
CA GLN A 313 -6.91 73.90 -20.16
C GLN A 313 -6.26 75.21 -19.73
N LYS A 314 -5.82 76.08 -20.64
CA LYS A 314 -5.32 77.46 -20.38
C LYS A 314 -4.37 77.57 -19.16
N GLY A 315 -3.46 76.60 -19.00
CA GLY A 315 -2.45 76.61 -17.93
C GLY A 315 -2.89 75.98 -16.60
N ALA A 316 -4.07 75.36 -16.52
CA ALA A 316 -4.45 74.51 -15.38
C ALA A 316 -3.77 73.14 -15.47
N SER A 317 -3.44 72.54 -14.33
CA SER A 317 -2.83 71.20 -14.29
C SER A 317 -3.80 70.12 -14.79
N LEU A 318 -3.29 69.16 -15.53
CA LEU A 318 -4.05 67.98 -15.97
C LEU A 318 -4.47 67.13 -14.78
N THR A 319 -5.77 66.92 -14.64
CA THR A 319 -6.29 66.02 -13.60
C THR A 319 -6.14 64.53 -13.98
N GLU A 320 -6.22 63.64 -13.03
CA GLU A 320 -6.22 62.19 -13.31
C GLU A 320 -7.31 61.80 -14.32
N VAL A 321 -8.48 62.43 -14.26
CA VAL A 321 -9.60 62.19 -15.18
C VAL A 321 -9.24 62.65 -16.61
N ASP A 322 -8.52 63.75 -16.76
CA ASP A 322 -8.06 64.25 -18.07
C ASP A 322 -6.96 63.36 -18.65
N SER A 323 -6.08 62.87 -17.83
CA SER A 323 -5.04 61.87 -18.17
C SER A 323 -5.67 60.60 -18.72
N LEU A 324 -6.70 60.06 -18.03
CA LEU A 324 -7.41 58.88 -18.46
C LEU A 324 -8.14 59.08 -19.82
N LYS A 325 -8.81 60.20 -20.00
CA LYS A 325 -9.47 60.57 -21.29
C LYS A 325 -8.45 60.73 -22.42
N LEU A 326 -7.28 61.32 -22.16
CA LEU A 326 -6.22 61.42 -23.14
C LEU A 326 -5.68 60.04 -23.54
N MET A 327 -5.46 59.15 -22.58
CA MET A 327 -5.04 57.78 -22.90
C MET A 327 -6.08 57.04 -23.73
N GLN A 328 -7.36 57.15 -23.41
CA GLN A 328 -8.43 56.53 -24.18
C GLN A 328 -8.47 57.09 -25.63
N GLY A 329 -8.26 58.38 -25.81
CA GLY A 329 -8.18 58.99 -27.13
C GLY A 329 -6.95 58.50 -27.93
N VAL A 330 -5.80 58.37 -27.28
CA VAL A 330 -4.59 57.83 -27.91
C VAL A 330 -4.78 56.35 -28.27
N GLU A 331 -5.38 55.56 -27.41
CA GLU A 331 -5.69 54.15 -27.71
C GLU A 331 -6.63 54.00 -28.87
N ALA A 332 -7.66 54.84 -29.00
CA ALA A 332 -8.58 54.84 -30.11
C ALA A 332 -7.86 55.16 -31.44
N LEU A 333 -6.99 56.19 -31.48
CA LEU A 333 -6.18 56.52 -32.64
C LEU A 333 -5.20 55.42 -33.06
N LEU A 334 -4.62 54.75 -32.07
CA LEU A 334 -3.74 53.63 -32.34
C LEU A 334 -4.50 52.37 -32.80
N GLN A 335 -5.73 52.18 -32.35
CA GLN A 335 -6.59 51.08 -32.83
C GLN A 335 -6.99 51.26 -34.29
N GLU A 336 -7.17 52.46 -34.76
CA GLU A 336 -7.40 52.75 -36.20
C GLU A 336 -6.20 52.35 -37.07
N THR A 337 -4.99 52.51 -36.53
CA THR A 337 -3.74 52.14 -37.23
C THR A 337 -3.46 50.64 -37.14
N PHE A 338 -3.85 50.01 -36.04
CA PHE A 338 -3.66 48.58 -35.75
C PHE A 338 -5.03 47.88 -35.61
N PRO A 339 -5.80 47.72 -36.69
CA PRO A 339 -7.21 47.34 -36.60
C PRO A 339 -7.46 45.86 -36.22
N THR A 340 -6.44 45.01 -36.24
CA THR A 340 -6.60 43.60 -35.92
C THR A 340 -5.97 43.24 -34.61
N ALA A 341 -6.55 42.28 -33.91
CA ALA A 341 -6.01 41.78 -32.62
C ALA A 341 -4.57 41.25 -32.75
N SER A 342 -4.20 40.69 -33.91
CA SER A 342 -2.82 40.25 -34.19
C SER A 342 -1.84 41.43 -34.31
N MET A 343 -2.27 42.56 -34.90
CA MET A 343 -1.46 43.79 -34.96
C MET A 343 -1.30 44.45 -33.60
N GLN A 344 -2.35 44.47 -32.78
CA GLN A 344 -2.31 44.95 -31.38
C GLN A 344 -1.47 44.10 -30.47
N ALA A 345 -1.27 42.83 -30.79
CA ALA A 345 -0.37 41.94 -30.08
C ALA A 345 1.13 42.18 -30.36
N THR A 346 1.45 43.01 -31.38
CA THR A 346 2.84 43.25 -31.77
C THR A 346 3.60 44.09 -30.76
N PRO A 347 4.94 43.90 -30.67
CA PRO A 347 5.78 44.78 -29.83
C PRO A 347 5.67 46.25 -30.20
N VAL A 348 5.42 46.57 -31.49
CA VAL A 348 5.29 47.94 -31.98
C VAL A 348 4.09 48.64 -31.33
N TYR A 349 2.93 48.02 -31.34
CA TYR A 349 1.72 48.56 -30.69
C TYR A 349 1.94 48.78 -29.18
N ARG A 350 2.49 47.80 -28.49
CA ARG A 350 2.76 47.91 -27.05
C ARG A 350 3.75 49.03 -26.73
N ASN A 351 4.77 49.19 -27.54
CA ASN A 351 5.75 50.26 -27.37
C ASN A 351 5.12 51.63 -27.58
N GLN A 352 4.19 51.80 -28.56
CA GLN A 352 3.45 53.04 -28.75
C GLN A 352 2.57 53.40 -27.54
N ILE A 353 1.81 52.44 -27.01
CA ILE A 353 1.02 52.64 -25.80
C ILE A 353 1.91 53.04 -24.62
N ALA A 354 3.03 52.36 -24.42
CA ALA A 354 3.96 52.67 -23.33
C ALA A 354 4.61 54.05 -23.50
N TYR A 355 4.93 54.43 -24.72
CA TYR A 355 5.49 55.76 -25.01
C TYR A 355 4.51 56.87 -24.64
N TRP A 356 3.27 56.78 -25.16
CA TRP A 356 2.28 57.81 -24.90
C TRP A 356 1.82 57.88 -23.46
N SER A 357 1.74 56.78 -22.78
CA SER A 357 1.48 56.73 -21.34
C SER A 357 2.52 57.51 -20.55
N ARG A 358 3.83 57.39 -20.90
CA ARG A 358 4.91 58.17 -20.30
C ARG A 358 4.84 59.65 -20.60
N GLU A 359 4.55 60.02 -21.84
CA GLU A 359 4.41 61.42 -22.27
C GLU A 359 3.26 62.12 -21.54
N ILE A 360 2.10 61.48 -21.41
CA ILE A 360 0.96 61.99 -20.64
C ILE A 360 1.32 62.08 -19.13
N SER A 361 2.02 61.10 -18.57
CA SER A 361 2.48 61.16 -17.17
C SER A 361 3.49 62.27 -16.90
N LYS A 362 4.34 62.63 -17.89
CA LYS A 362 5.23 63.81 -17.77
C LYS A 362 4.45 65.12 -17.65
N LEU A 363 3.38 65.25 -18.45
CA LEU A 363 2.53 66.45 -18.42
C LEU A 363 1.80 66.63 -17.08
N MET A 364 1.53 65.56 -16.37
CA MET A 364 0.98 65.62 -15.02
C MET A 364 1.99 66.06 -13.99
N LYS A 365 3.28 65.71 -14.14
CA LYS A 365 4.38 66.03 -13.17
C LYS A 365 4.86 67.47 -13.31
N VAL A 366 4.80 68.09 -14.50
CA VAL A 366 5.25 69.47 -14.72
C VAL A 366 4.35 70.51 -14.06
N SER A 367 3.20 70.10 -13.55
CA SER A 367 2.24 71.01 -12.88
C SER A 367 2.32 70.92 -11.35
N ALA A 368 3.28 70.18 -10.81
CA ALA A 368 3.47 70.00 -9.34
C ALA A 368 4.68 70.75 -8.77
N ASP A 369 5.45 71.46 -9.63
CA ASP A 369 6.49 72.44 -9.27
C ASP A 369 6.00 73.86 -9.67
#